data_5452cb8eaac1851981eb3f75a573e45c
#
_entry.id   5452cb8eaac1851981eb3f75a573e45c
#
_cell.length_a   1.000
_cell.length_b   1.000
_cell.length_c   1.000
_cell.angle_alpha   90.00
_cell.angle_beta   90.00
_cell.angle_gamma   90.00
#
_symmetry.space_group_name_H-M   'P 1'
#
loop_
_entity.id
_entity.type
_entity.pdbx_description
1 polymer ?
#
loop_
_entity_poly.entity_id
_entity_poly.type
_entity_poly.pdbx_seq_one_letter_code
_entity_poly.pdbx_strand_id
1 'polypeptide(L)'
;MQAGKAFIQGYAHASGRSLNIVPLALHQSAAAVICACNEELTLGQVLAQLKRLPLKDIVVVLNGTTDNSLTQVLEQPGVTLVYEPDRAGHDVGRALGAKLTEADTLLFVDGDMVVPAEQLAPFLYAVDRGDDVALNNLSSLLPPFARQDEVSRIKAYLNRVLNRSDLGSNSMTAVPHALSRNMIQIVKPEALAVPPKAQSLAIQHGLKVTAPSQVDVIRSNRLRSTNMGSGNEVARLIIGDHLEALAAWLEMGGNLSQAHLLSRAEVAYRRNAR
;
A
#
# COMPACT_ATOMS: atom_id res chain seq x y z
N MET A 1 -10.98 0.07 -19.52
CA MET A 1 -9.59 0.01 -20.07
C MET A 1 -9.52 -0.27 -21.58
N GLN A 2 -10.31 -1.20 -22.17
CA GLN A 2 -10.23 -1.48 -23.64
C GLN A 2 -10.54 -0.25 -24.51
N ALA A 3 -11.64 0.46 -24.22
CA ALA A 3 -11.99 1.69 -24.94
C ALA A 3 -10.92 2.78 -24.85
N GLY A 4 -10.29 2.94 -23.70
CA GLY A 4 -9.19 3.88 -23.52
C GLY A 4 -7.93 3.51 -24.31
N LYS A 5 -7.60 2.21 -24.42
CA LYS A 5 -6.51 1.74 -25.28
C LYS A 5 -6.79 2.05 -26.74
N ALA A 6 -8.01 1.77 -27.20
CA ALA A 6 -8.44 2.09 -28.55
C ALA A 6 -8.38 3.60 -28.83
N PHE A 7 -8.78 4.43 -27.87
CA PHE A 7 -8.66 5.89 -27.99
C PHE A 7 -7.21 6.35 -28.16
N ILE A 8 -6.28 5.87 -27.32
CA ILE A 8 -4.86 6.23 -27.41
C ILE A 8 -4.26 5.78 -28.74
N GLN A 9 -4.60 4.57 -29.20
CA GLN A 9 -4.15 4.07 -30.48
C GLN A 9 -4.67 4.93 -31.64
N GLY A 10 -5.96 5.27 -31.61
CA GLY A 10 -6.56 6.17 -32.61
C GLY A 10 -5.94 7.57 -32.61
N TYR A 11 -5.71 8.12 -31.39
CA TYR A 11 -5.03 9.42 -31.27
C TYR A 11 -3.60 9.37 -31.83
N ALA A 12 -2.82 8.34 -31.47
CA ALA A 12 -1.46 8.19 -31.96
C ALA A 12 -1.42 8.07 -33.52
N HIS A 13 -2.36 7.30 -34.07
CA HIS A 13 -2.48 7.16 -35.52
C HIS A 13 -2.83 8.50 -36.21
N ALA A 14 -3.80 9.23 -35.65
CA ALA A 14 -4.28 10.48 -36.24
C ALA A 14 -3.30 11.66 -36.08
N SER A 15 -2.61 11.73 -34.92
CA SER A 15 -1.73 12.86 -34.57
C SER A 15 -0.25 12.62 -34.88
N GLY A 16 0.15 11.39 -35.20
CA GLY A 16 1.56 10.99 -35.29
C GLY A 16 2.32 11.05 -33.97
N ARG A 17 1.62 11.22 -32.82
CA ARG A 17 2.21 11.35 -31.49
C ARG A 17 1.82 10.17 -30.62
N SER A 18 2.81 9.49 -30.05
CA SER A 18 2.59 8.47 -29.04
C SER A 18 2.34 9.12 -27.70
N LEU A 19 1.24 8.74 -27.03
CA LEU A 19 0.97 9.12 -25.64
C LEU A 19 1.45 8.02 -24.71
N ASN A 20 2.44 8.31 -23.87
CA ASN A 20 2.94 7.38 -22.85
C ASN A 20 2.13 7.52 -21.56
N ILE A 21 0.81 7.30 -21.64
CA ILE A 21 -0.12 7.36 -20.51
C ILE A 21 -0.91 6.06 -20.38
N VAL A 22 -1.37 5.76 -19.16
CA VAL A 22 -2.34 4.69 -18.95
C VAL A 22 -3.74 5.24 -19.21
N PRO A 23 -4.53 4.62 -20.09
CA PRO A 23 -5.89 5.09 -20.42
C PRO A 23 -6.87 4.75 -19.30
N LEU A 24 -6.70 5.41 -18.16
CA LEU A 24 -7.54 5.29 -16.97
C LEU A 24 -8.41 6.55 -16.86
N ALA A 25 -9.72 6.38 -16.96
CA ALA A 25 -10.67 7.43 -16.66
C ALA A 25 -11.16 7.25 -15.22
N LEU A 26 -10.97 8.26 -14.39
CA LEU A 26 -11.46 8.35 -13.01
C LEU A 26 -12.58 9.38 -12.96
N HIS A 27 -13.55 9.17 -12.07
CA HIS A 27 -14.63 10.13 -11.77
C HIS A 27 -14.17 11.15 -10.74
N GLN A 28 -13.24 10.71 -9.88
CA GLN A 28 -12.71 11.46 -8.75
C GLN A 28 -11.23 11.80 -8.97
N SER A 29 -10.76 12.83 -8.27
CA SER A 29 -9.34 13.20 -8.30
C SER A 29 -8.48 12.16 -7.60
N ALA A 30 -7.25 11.95 -8.12
CA ALA A 30 -6.30 11.01 -7.55
C ALA A 30 -4.94 11.66 -7.31
N ALA A 31 -4.26 11.22 -6.26
CA ALA A 31 -2.88 11.59 -5.96
C ALA A 31 -2.04 10.35 -5.66
N ALA A 32 -0.72 10.48 -5.76
CA ALA A 32 0.20 9.47 -5.25
C ALA A 32 1.05 10.04 -4.11
N VAL A 33 1.30 9.20 -3.11
CA VAL A 33 2.23 9.45 -1.99
C VAL A 33 3.37 8.43 -2.10
N ILE A 34 4.59 8.93 -2.22
CA ILE A 34 5.81 8.13 -2.28
C ILE A 34 6.59 8.33 -0.99
N CYS A 35 6.89 7.23 -0.29
CA CYS A 35 7.81 7.26 0.85
C CYS A 35 9.17 6.73 0.39
N ALA A 36 10.25 7.47 0.66
CA ALA A 36 11.58 7.10 0.24
C ALA A 36 12.66 7.50 1.25
N CYS A 37 13.72 6.69 1.31
CA CYS A 37 14.93 6.94 2.07
C CYS A 37 16.13 6.31 1.34
N ASN A 38 16.99 7.14 0.77
CA ASN A 38 18.16 6.71 0.00
C ASN A 38 17.79 5.84 -1.22
N GLU A 39 16.96 6.39 -2.12
CA GLU A 39 16.45 5.69 -3.31
C GLU A 39 16.86 6.36 -4.63
N GLU A 40 18.05 6.96 -4.68
CA GLU A 40 18.56 7.67 -5.86
C GLU A 40 18.56 6.83 -7.16
N LEU A 41 18.64 5.49 -7.05
CA LEU A 41 18.68 4.60 -8.21
C LEU A 41 17.30 4.28 -8.79
N THR A 42 16.23 4.41 -8.01
CA THR A 42 14.89 3.94 -8.37
C THR A 42 13.85 5.06 -8.42
N LEU A 43 13.99 6.09 -7.59
CA LEU A 43 12.99 7.14 -7.39
C LEU A 43 12.58 7.86 -8.69
N GLY A 44 13.56 8.18 -9.56
CA GLY A 44 13.27 8.79 -10.86
C GLY A 44 12.42 7.88 -11.76
N GLN A 45 12.63 6.57 -11.73
CA GLN A 45 11.84 5.60 -12.48
C GLN A 45 10.44 5.42 -11.89
N VAL A 46 10.30 5.43 -10.56
CA VAL A 46 9.00 5.41 -9.87
C VAL A 46 8.18 6.63 -10.29
N LEU A 47 8.77 7.82 -10.25
CA LEU A 47 8.12 9.07 -10.69
C LEU A 47 7.70 9.01 -12.16
N ALA A 48 8.55 8.45 -13.02
CA ALA A 48 8.23 8.29 -14.45
C ALA A 48 7.00 7.38 -14.67
N GLN A 49 6.81 6.32 -13.85
CA GLN A 49 5.61 5.49 -13.93
C GLN A 49 4.38 6.24 -13.42
N LEU A 50 4.48 6.95 -12.30
CA LEU A 50 3.35 7.69 -11.73
C LEU A 50 2.86 8.81 -12.65
N LYS A 51 3.74 9.51 -13.33
CA LYS A 51 3.40 10.55 -14.32
C LYS A 51 2.60 10.02 -15.53
N ARG A 52 2.52 8.70 -15.72
CA ARG A 52 1.68 8.07 -16.75
C ARG A 52 0.23 7.85 -16.29
N LEU A 53 -0.08 8.06 -15.00
CA LEU A 53 -1.41 7.96 -14.41
C LEU A 53 -2.09 9.33 -14.37
N PRO A 54 -3.44 9.40 -14.36
CA PRO A 54 -4.19 10.65 -14.28
C PRO A 54 -4.18 11.18 -12.84
N LEU A 55 -3.01 11.53 -12.32
CA LEU A 55 -2.82 12.06 -10.98
C LEU A 55 -2.87 13.58 -10.99
N LYS A 56 -3.61 14.16 -10.04
CA LYS A 56 -3.63 15.60 -9.77
C LYS A 56 -2.38 16.05 -9.04
N ASP A 57 -1.96 15.25 -8.04
CA ASP A 57 -0.81 15.55 -7.19
C ASP A 57 0.11 14.32 -7.10
N ILE A 58 1.43 14.55 -7.00
CA ILE A 58 2.42 13.57 -6.60
C ILE A 58 3.18 14.16 -5.41
N VAL A 59 3.09 13.50 -4.26
CA VAL A 59 3.76 13.91 -3.02
C VAL A 59 4.89 12.92 -2.75
N VAL A 60 6.11 13.42 -2.65
CA VAL A 60 7.29 12.63 -2.24
C VAL A 60 7.68 13.01 -0.83
N VAL A 61 7.77 12.05 0.05
CA VAL A 61 8.25 12.21 1.42
C VAL A 61 9.61 11.54 1.53
N LEU A 62 10.66 12.33 1.63
CA LEU A 62 12.02 11.88 1.90
C LEU A 62 12.28 11.94 3.41
N ASN A 63 12.55 10.77 4.01
CA ASN A 63 12.66 10.61 5.45
C ASN A 63 14.04 10.05 5.84
N GLY A 64 14.92 10.91 6.30
CA GLY A 64 16.30 10.58 6.67
C GLY A 64 17.19 10.25 5.46
N THR A 65 16.96 10.90 4.33
CA THR A 65 17.71 10.72 3.08
C THR A 65 19.04 11.47 3.11
N THR A 66 20.11 10.80 2.70
CA THR A 66 21.48 11.33 2.67
C THR A 66 22.16 11.20 1.30
N ASP A 67 21.50 10.56 0.33
CA ASP A 67 21.96 10.39 -1.05
C ASP A 67 21.39 11.48 -1.99
N ASN A 68 21.52 11.32 -3.30
CA ASN A 68 21.04 12.27 -4.30
C ASN A 68 19.53 12.26 -4.54
N SER A 69 18.75 11.49 -3.77
CA SER A 69 17.28 11.45 -3.92
C SER A 69 16.64 12.84 -3.79
N LEU A 70 17.13 13.68 -2.87
CA LEU A 70 16.64 15.05 -2.67
C LEU A 70 16.80 15.88 -3.95
N THR A 71 18.01 15.90 -4.53
CA THR A 71 18.28 16.65 -5.75
C THR A 71 17.41 16.18 -6.91
N GLN A 72 17.25 14.85 -7.05
CA GLN A 72 16.40 14.28 -8.10
C GLN A 72 14.94 14.71 -8.00
N VAL A 73 14.38 14.79 -6.78
CA VAL A 73 12.99 15.25 -6.60
C VAL A 73 12.83 16.72 -6.88
N LEU A 74 13.80 17.56 -6.45
CA LEU A 74 13.78 19.00 -6.71
C LEU A 74 13.79 19.34 -8.21
N GLU A 75 14.39 18.49 -9.03
CA GLU A 75 14.42 18.63 -10.49
C GLU A 75 13.11 18.18 -11.17
N GLN A 76 12.15 17.57 -10.43
CA GLN A 76 10.91 17.05 -11.01
C GLN A 76 9.78 18.09 -10.96
N PRO A 77 9.32 18.59 -12.11
CA PRO A 77 8.21 19.54 -12.14
C PRO A 77 6.90 18.84 -11.68
N GLY A 78 6.07 19.58 -10.95
CA GLY A 78 4.74 19.12 -10.52
C GLY A 78 4.76 18.07 -9.41
N VAL A 79 5.86 17.99 -8.66
CA VAL A 79 6.00 17.12 -7.48
C VAL A 79 6.05 17.99 -6.23
N THR A 80 5.25 17.64 -5.22
CA THR A 80 5.33 18.22 -3.87
C THR A 80 6.33 17.42 -3.05
N LEU A 81 7.35 18.09 -2.52
CA LEU A 81 8.39 17.47 -1.70
C LEU A 81 8.19 17.79 -0.22
N VAL A 82 8.22 16.74 0.60
CA VAL A 82 8.46 16.82 2.05
C VAL A 82 9.86 16.28 2.32
N TYR A 83 10.69 17.07 2.93
CA TYR A 83 12.03 16.63 3.32
C TYR A 83 12.16 16.66 4.84
N GLU A 84 12.29 15.49 5.45
CA GLU A 84 12.59 15.30 6.86
C GLU A 84 14.05 14.79 6.94
N PRO A 85 14.99 15.61 7.41
CA PRO A 85 16.40 15.25 7.44
C PRO A 85 16.68 14.11 8.43
N ASP A 86 15.93 14.05 9.53
CA ASP A 86 16.06 13.04 10.55
C ASP A 86 15.04 11.91 10.34
N ARG A 87 15.41 10.68 10.68
CA ARG A 87 14.49 9.55 10.55
C ARG A 87 13.35 9.64 11.57
N ALA A 88 12.17 10.01 11.10
CA ALA A 88 10.96 10.12 11.93
C ALA A 88 10.22 8.78 12.17
N GLY A 89 10.62 7.71 11.49
CA GLY A 89 9.98 6.38 11.55
C GLY A 89 9.63 5.84 10.16
N HIS A 90 9.42 4.53 10.05
CA HIS A 90 9.29 3.85 8.76
C HIS A 90 8.04 4.32 7.98
N ASP A 91 6.88 4.35 8.62
CA ASP A 91 5.58 4.63 7.99
C ASP A 91 5.07 6.07 8.21
N VAL A 92 5.82 6.93 8.93
CA VAL A 92 5.43 8.33 9.20
C VAL A 92 5.24 9.12 7.91
N GLY A 93 6.02 8.81 6.87
CA GLY A 93 5.89 9.44 5.55
C GLY A 93 4.50 9.29 4.94
N ARG A 94 3.78 8.20 5.20
CA ARG A 94 2.41 7.99 4.71
C ARG A 94 1.43 8.98 5.34
N ALA A 95 1.55 9.19 6.66
CA ALA A 95 0.73 10.16 7.39
C ALA A 95 0.99 11.59 6.92
N LEU A 96 2.27 11.97 6.74
CA LEU A 96 2.67 13.29 6.25
C LEU A 96 2.16 13.54 4.84
N GLY A 97 2.42 12.61 3.91
CA GLY A 97 2.00 12.74 2.51
C GLY A 97 0.48 12.82 2.35
N ALA A 98 -0.28 12.07 3.16
CA ALA A 98 -1.75 12.10 3.13
C ALA A 98 -2.35 13.46 3.51
N LYS A 99 -1.63 14.28 4.30
CA LYS A 99 -2.06 15.62 4.72
C LYS A 99 -1.83 16.70 3.65
N LEU A 100 -0.99 16.43 2.65
CA LEU A 100 -0.53 17.42 1.70
C LEU A 100 -1.26 17.40 0.36
N THR A 101 -2.27 16.59 0.21
CA THR A 101 -3.14 16.57 -0.96
C THR A 101 -4.59 16.48 -0.54
N GLU A 102 -5.46 17.12 -1.31
CA GLU A 102 -6.91 17.07 -1.14
C GLU A 102 -7.58 16.12 -2.15
N ALA A 103 -6.81 15.30 -2.84
CA ALA A 103 -7.36 14.35 -3.81
C ALA A 103 -8.29 13.33 -3.12
N ASP A 104 -9.31 12.89 -3.85
CA ASP A 104 -10.32 11.95 -3.35
C ASP A 104 -9.77 10.53 -3.17
N THR A 105 -8.77 10.17 -3.96
CA THR A 105 -8.08 8.87 -3.93
C THR A 105 -6.58 9.08 -3.75
N LEU A 106 -5.97 8.39 -2.78
CA LEU A 106 -4.55 8.40 -2.53
C LEU A 106 -3.93 7.03 -2.79
N LEU A 107 -3.01 6.97 -3.73
CA LEU A 107 -2.19 5.78 -4.03
C LEU A 107 -0.87 5.88 -3.26
N PHE A 108 -0.54 4.87 -2.47
CA PHE A 108 0.72 4.78 -1.72
C PHE A 108 1.66 3.80 -2.42
N VAL A 109 2.89 4.24 -2.62
CA VAL A 109 4.00 3.45 -3.18
C VAL A 109 5.29 3.75 -2.45
N ASP A 110 6.25 2.82 -2.47
CA ASP A 110 7.59 3.05 -1.93
C ASP A 110 8.55 3.49 -3.06
N GLY A 111 9.57 4.27 -2.71
CA GLY A 111 10.55 4.81 -3.65
C GLY A 111 11.55 3.78 -4.17
N ASP A 112 11.65 2.62 -3.52
CA ASP A 112 12.64 1.58 -3.81
C ASP A 112 12.17 0.55 -4.87
N MET A 113 10.90 0.62 -5.29
CA MET A 113 10.33 -0.38 -6.18
C MET A 113 9.58 0.25 -7.37
N VAL A 114 10.09 -0.03 -8.56
CA VAL A 114 9.46 0.45 -9.80
C VAL A 114 8.32 -0.48 -10.20
N VAL A 115 7.09 -0.02 -9.98
CA VAL A 115 5.86 -0.72 -10.39
C VAL A 115 5.33 -0.09 -11.67
N PRO A 116 5.08 -0.86 -12.74
CA PRO A 116 4.48 -0.34 -13.97
C PRO A 116 3.13 0.35 -13.70
N ALA A 117 2.90 1.50 -14.32
CA ALA A 117 1.68 2.29 -14.16
C ALA A 117 0.40 1.48 -14.43
N GLU A 118 0.46 0.52 -15.37
CA GLU A 118 -0.64 -0.40 -15.68
C GLU A 118 -1.03 -1.31 -14.52
N GLN A 119 -0.07 -1.65 -13.65
CA GLN A 119 -0.31 -2.45 -12.44
C GLN A 119 -0.79 -1.60 -11.26
N LEU A 120 -0.50 -0.29 -11.27
CA LEU A 120 -0.98 0.67 -10.27
C LEU A 120 -2.42 1.13 -10.55
N ALA A 121 -2.80 1.25 -11.81
CA ALA A 121 -4.12 1.72 -12.23
C ALA A 121 -5.31 0.98 -11.60
N PRO A 122 -5.30 -0.35 -11.41
CA PRO A 122 -6.39 -1.08 -10.77
C PRO A 122 -6.70 -0.63 -9.34
N PHE A 123 -5.71 -0.18 -8.55
CA PHE A 123 -5.91 0.31 -7.19
C PHE A 123 -6.69 1.63 -7.19
N LEU A 124 -6.30 2.57 -8.06
CA LEU A 124 -7.02 3.83 -8.24
C LEU A 124 -8.46 3.58 -8.71
N TYR A 125 -8.62 2.68 -9.68
CA TYR A 125 -9.93 2.33 -10.21
C TYR A 125 -10.86 1.71 -9.16
N ALA A 126 -10.33 0.85 -8.28
CA ALA A 126 -11.11 0.22 -7.22
C ALA A 126 -11.68 1.27 -6.25
N VAL A 127 -10.86 2.23 -5.83
CA VAL A 127 -11.32 3.32 -4.94
C VAL A 127 -12.30 4.24 -5.66
N ASP A 128 -12.03 4.60 -6.91
CA ASP A 128 -12.95 5.40 -7.75
C ASP A 128 -14.33 4.72 -7.93
N ARG A 129 -14.39 3.39 -7.75
CA ARG A 129 -15.62 2.58 -7.81
C ARG A 129 -16.24 2.29 -6.44
N GLY A 130 -15.77 2.94 -5.40
CA GLY A 130 -16.37 2.93 -4.08
C GLY A 130 -15.73 1.97 -3.07
N ASP A 131 -14.52 1.50 -3.31
CA ASP A 131 -13.71 0.90 -2.25
C ASP A 131 -13.10 2.01 -1.39
N ASP A 132 -13.05 1.82 -0.06
CA ASP A 132 -12.38 2.75 0.83
C ASP A 132 -10.88 2.41 0.99
N VAL A 133 -10.57 1.13 0.90
CA VAL A 133 -9.20 0.60 0.97
C VAL A 133 -9.02 -0.49 -0.08
N ALA A 134 -8.12 -0.26 -1.03
CA ALA A 134 -7.70 -1.21 -2.05
C ALA A 134 -6.30 -1.75 -1.74
N LEU A 135 -6.21 -2.95 -1.17
CA LEU A 135 -4.95 -3.58 -0.77
C LEU A 135 -4.27 -4.32 -1.93
N ASN A 136 -2.97 -4.50 -1.83
CA ASN A 136 -2.24 -5.43 -2.69
C ASN A 136 -2.58 -6.87 -2.33
N ASN A 137 -3.06 -7.64 -3.31
CA ASN A 137 -3.40 -9.05 -3.12
C ASN A 137 -2.17 -9.95 -3.24
N LEU A 138 -1.60 -10.31 -2.12
CA LEU A 138 -0.43 -11.18 -2.05
C LEU A 138 -0.80 -12.67 -1.87
N SER A 139 -2.08 -13.02 -1.80
CA SER A 139 -2.55 -14.36 -1.39
C SER A 139 -1.98 -15.49 -2.24
N SER A 140 -1.87 -15.30 -3.56
CA SER A 140 -1.33 -16.31 -4.48
C SER A 140 0.21 -16.39 -4.48
N LEU A 141 0.90 -15.39 -3.92
CA LEU A 141 2.36 -15.33 -3.83
C LEU A 141 2.87 -15.96 -2.54
N LEU A 142 2.00 -16.13 -1.55
CA LEU A 142 2.37 -16.69 -0.26
C LEU A 142 2.36 -18.23 -0.31
N PRO A 143 3.30 -18.87 0.40
CA PRO A 143 3.27 -20.33 0.54
C PRO A 143 2.07 -20.76 1.39
N PRO A 144 1.72 -22.05 1.39
CA PRO A 144 0.73 -22.60 2.31
C PRO A 144 1.01 -22.20 3.77
N PHE A 145 -0.04 -22.02 4.57
CA PHE A 145 0.04 -21.47 5.94
C PHE A 145 1.13 -22.12 6.81
N ALA A 146 1.35 -23.42 6.68
CA ALA A 146 2.38 -24.14 7.45
C ALA A 146 3.82 -23.67 7.16
N ARG A 147 4.05 -23.05 5.99
CA ARG A 147 5.36 -22.53 5.55
C ARG A 147 5.43 -21.01 5.58
N GLN A 148 4.35 -20.33 5.96
CA GLN A 148 4.34 -18.87 6.08
C GLN A 148 5.23 -18.42 7.24
N ASP A 149 5.88 -17.28 7.06
CA ASP A 149 6.64 -16.60 8.10
C ASP A 149 5.74 -15.97 9.17
N GLU A 150 6.35 -15.45 10.23
CA GLU A 150 5.64 -14.84 11.35
C GLU A 150 4.87 -13.58 10.93
N VAL A 151 5.43 -12.81 10.00
CA VAL A 151 4.81 -11.58 9.47
C VAL A 151 3.51 -11.92 8.72
N SER A 152 3.55 -12.90 7.82
CA SER A 152 2.36 -13.35 7.10
C SER A 152 1.28 -13.91 8.04
N ARG A 153 1.70 -14.62 9.08
CA ARG A 153 0.78 -15.20 10.08
C ARG A 153 0.11 -14.13 10.95
N ILE A 154 0.86 -13.12 11.43
CA ILE A 154 0.26 -12.07 12.25
C ILE A 154 -0.72 -11.20 11.45
N LYS A 155 -0.42 -10.93 10.17
CA LYS A 155 -1.34 -10.27 9.24
C LYS A 155 -2.65 -11.04 9.09
N ALA A 156 -2.56 -12.34 8.80
CA ALA A 156 -3.73 -13.20 8.67
C ALA A 156 -4.52 -13.30 9.99
N TYR A 157 -3.83 -13.32 11.13
CA TYR A 157 -4.46 -13.36 12.44
C TYR A 157 -5.26 -12.09 12.72
N LEU A 158 -4.69 -10.90 12.49
CA LEU A 158 -5.39 -9.63 12.65
C LEU A 158 -6.66 -9.58 11.79
N ASN A 159 -6.56 -9.89 10.49
CA ASN A 159 -7.71 -9.90 9.59
C ASN A 159 -8.80 -10.87 10.08
N ARG A 160 -8.40 -12.03 10.57
CA ARG A 160 -9.34 -13.02 11.09
C ARG A 160 -10.06 -12.53 12.34
N VAL A 161 -9.34 -11.92 13.29
CA VAL A 161 -9.90 -11.34 14.52
C VAL A 161 -10.92 -10.25 14.19
N LEU A 162 -10.66 -9.50 13.15
CA LEU A 162 -11.56 -8.46 12.62
C LEU A 162 -12.72 -9.02 11.75
N ASN A 163 -12.94 -10.34 11.73
CA ASN A 163 -13.94 -11.02 10.90
C ASN A 163 -13.75 -10.82 9.38
N ARG A 164 -12.50 -10.55 8.94
CA ARG A 164 -12.13 -10.36 7.53
C ARG A 164 -11.11 -11.42 7.08
N SER A 165 -11.48 -12.70 7.33
CA SER A 165 -10.67 -13.85 6.87
C SER A 165 -10.50 -13.91 5.36
N ASP A 166 -11.39 -13.27 4.61
CA ASP A 166 -11.33 -13.09 3.15
C ASP A 166 -10.07 -12.35 2.70
N LEU A 167 -9.55 -11.45 3.53
CA LEU A 167 -8.32 -10.69 3.24
C LEU A 167 -7.03 -11.52 3.41
N GLY A 168 -7.10 -12.70 4.04
CA GLY A 168 -5.90 -13.52 4.29
C GLY A 168 -4.79 -12.73 4.98
N SER A 169 -3.58 -12.69 4.40
CA SER A 169 -2.44 -11.91 4.90
C SER A 169 -2.29 -10.55 4.21
N ASN A 170 -3.30 -10.08 3.46
CA ASN A 170 -3.24 -8.77 2.82
C ASN A 170 -3.36 -7.66 3.86
N SER A 171 -2.46 -6.69 3.80
CA SER A 171 -2.34 -5.66 4.82
C SER A 171 -1.83 -4.35 4.21
N MET A 172 -2.23 -3.21 4.80
CA MET A 172 -1.72 -1.89 4.43
C MET A 172 -0.21 -1.71 4.66
N THR A 173 0.46 -2.66 5.32
CA THR A 173 1.93 -2.66 5.38
C THR A 173 2.56 -2.96 4.02
N ALA A 174 1.82 -3.58 3.11
CA ALA A 174 2.29 -3.85 1.75
C ALA A 174 1.81 -2.76 0.79
N VAL A 175 2.72 -2.23 0.00
CA VAL A 175 2.43 -1.34 -1.11
C VAL A 175 2.51 -2.11 -2.44
N PRO A 176 1.89 -1.62 -3.54
CA PRO A 176 0.99 -0.48 -3.57
C PRO A 176 -0.34 -0.77 -2.89
N HIS A 177 -0.95 0.27 -2.34
CA HIS A 177 -2.35 0.26 -1.93
C HIS A 177 -2.97 1.64 -2.16
N ALA A 178 -4.29 1.71 -2.27
CA ALA A 178 -4.97 2.99 -2.41
C ALA A 178 -6.06 3.16 -1.35
N LEU A 179 -6.29 4.41 -0.93
CA LEU A 179 -7.23 4.80 0.11
C LEU A 179 -8.17 5.88 -0.40
N SER A 180 -9.45 5.84 0.00
CA SER A 180 -10.37 6.94 -0.23
C SER A 180 -10.10 8.10 0.74
N ARG A 181 -10.43 9.32 0.33
CA ARG A 181 -10.41 10.49 1.22
C ARG A 181 -11.33 10.27 2.43
N ASN A 182 -12.48 9.65 2.22
CA ASN A 182 -13.41 9.29 3.27
C ASN A 182 -12.74 8.43 4.36
N MET A 183 -12.02 7.38 3.96
CA MET A 183 -11.26 6.54 4.90
C MET A 183 -10.26 7.36 5.71
N ILE A 184 -9.48 8.24 5.06
CA ILE A 184 -8.47 9.06 5.72
C ILE A 184 -9.12 10.05 6.71
N GLN A 185 -10.28 10.61 6.37
CA GLN A 185 -11.01 11.53 7.26
C GLN A 185 -11.57 10.81 8.50
N ILE A 186 -12.07 9.58 8.35
CA ILE A 186 -12.62 8.77 9.46
C ILE A 186 -11.50 8.26 10.37
N VAL A 187 -10.49 7.63 9.79
CA VAL A 187 -9.42 6.95 10.52
C VAL A 187 -8.38 7.93 11.07
N LYS A 188 -8.27 9.12 10.45
CA LYS A 188 -7.28 10.18 10.63
C LYS A 188 -5.92 9.84 10.02
N PRO A 189 -5.24 10.82 9.39
CA PRO A 189 -3.96 10.60 8.73
C PRO A 189 -2.87 10.04 9.66
N GLU A 190 -2.90 10.40 10.95
CA GLU A 190 -1.91 9.97 11.95
C GLU A 190 -1.88 8.45 12.12
N ALA A 191 -3.03 7.78 11.97
CA ALA A 191 -3.10 6.33 12.07
C ALA A 191 -2.33 5.61 10.94
N LEU A 192 -2.07 6.29 9.81
CA LEU A 192 -1.27 5.73 8.71
C LEU A 192 0.19 5.50 9.08
N ALA A 193 0.68 6.11 10.16
CA ALA A 193 2.00 5.81 10.72
C ALA A 193 2.09 4.40 11.31
N VAL A 194 0.94 3.74 11.59
CA VAL A 194 0.83 2.34 12.01
C VAL A 194 -0.18 1.67 11.07
N PRO A 195 0.23 1.22 9.87
CA PRO A 195 -0.69 0.78 8.82
C PRO A 195 -1.69 -0.30 9.23
N PRO A 196 -1.33 -1.33 10.05
CA PRO A 196 -2.30 -2.33 10.52
C PRO A 196 -3.37 -1.73 11.43
N LYS A 197 -3.04 -0.69 12.20
CA LYS A 197 -4.00 0.03 13.05
C LYS A 197 -4.99 0.83 12.20
N ALA A 198 -4.50 1.51 11.17
CA ALA A 198 -5.36 2.21 10.21
C ALA A 198 -6.32 1.24 9.51
N GLN A 199 -5.82 0.06 9.07
CA GLN A 199 -6.68 -0.98 8.48
C GLN A 199 -7.71 -1.50 9.47
N SER A 200 -7.31 -1.77 10.71
CA SER A 200 -8.21 -2.23 11.77
C SER A 200 -9.34 -1.23 12.01
N LEU A 201 -9.00 0.06 12.14
CA LEU A 201 -9.98 1.14 12.30
C LEU A 201 -10.92 1.24 11.10
N ALA A 202 -10.40 1.16 9.87
CA ALA A 202 -11.23 1.16 8.67
C ALA A 202 -12.26 0.03 8.68
N ILE A 203 -11.85 -1.19 9.03
CA ILE A 203 -12.74 -2.35 9.14
C ILE A 203 -13.80 -2.13 10.23
N GLN A 204 -13.40 -1.63 11.41
CA GLN A 204 -14.31 -1.38 12.54
C GLN A 204 -15.35 -0.31 12.23
N HIS A 205 -15.00 0.69 11.42
CA HIS A 205 -15.94 1.70 10.93
C HIS A 205 -16.82 1.22 9.77
N GLY A 206 -16.74 -0.06 9.39
CA GLY A 206 -17.55 -0.64 8.31
C GLY A 206 -17.14 -0.18 6.91
N LEU A 207 -15.94 0.38 6.75
CA LEU A 207 -15.44 0.82 5.46
C LEU A 207 -15.13 -0.37 4.55
N LYS A 208 -15.28 -0.17 3.25
CA LYS A 208 -15.10 -1.22 2.25
C LYS A 208 -13.63 -1.46 1.97
N VAL A 209 -13.09 -2.54 2.53
CA VAL A 209 -11.69 -2.97 2.35
C VAL A 209 -11.67 -4.16 1.40
N THR A 210 -10.92 -4.04 0.29
CA THR A 210 -10.76 -5.10 -0.72
C THR A 210 -9.29 -5.33 -1.07
N ALA A 211 -9.02 -6.37 -1.86
CA ALA A 211 -7.70 -6.63 -2.43
C ALA A 211 -7.85 -6.90 -3.94
N PRO A 212 -8.06 -5.82 -4.75
CA PRO A 212 -8.54 -5.94 -6.12
C PRO A 212 -7.46 -6.34 -7.13
N SER A 213 -6.19 -6.16 -6.81
CA SER A 213 -5.09 -6.39 -7.75
C SER A 213 -3.85 -6.91 -7.05
N GLN A 214 -2.98 -7.56 -7.83
CA GLN A 214 -1.74 -8.15 -7.36
C GLN A 214 -0.55 -7.48 -8.03
N VAL A 215 0.41 -7.05 -7.20
CA VAL A 215 1.75 -6.66 -7.59
C VAL A 215 2.73 -7.53 -6.82
N ASP A 216 3.64 -8.20 -7.51
CA ASP A 216 4.64 -9.08 -6.86
C ASP A 216 5.75 -8.23 -6.23
N VAL A 217 5.50 -7.82 -5.02
CA VAL A 217 6.46 -7.06 -4.20
C VAL A 217 7.44 -7.96 -3.45
N ILE A 218 7.16 -9.27 -3.38
CA ILE A 218 8.01 -10.23 -2.66
C ILE A 218 9.30 -10.47 -3.44
N ARG A 219 9.19 -10.68 -4.76
CA ARG A 219 10.34 -10.88 -5.65
C ARG A 219 11.08 -9.58 -5.96
N SER A 220 10.35 -8.47 -5.99
CA SER A 220 10.90 -7.15 -6.32
C SER A 220 11.57 -6.48 -5.13
N ASN A 221 11.37 -7.00 -3.90
CA ASN A 221 11.93 -6.41 -2.69
C ASN A 221 13.46 -6.52 -2.69
N ARG A 222 14.14 -5.38 -2.57
CA ARG A 222 15.61 -5.35 -2.43
C ARG A 222 16.02 -6.10 -1.17
N LEU A 223 16.94 -7.05 -1.33
CA LEU A 223 17.61 -7.72 -0.22
C LEU A 223 18.53 -6.70 0.47
N ARG A 224 18.08 -6.06 1.53
CA ARG A 224 18.90 -5.21 2.40
C ARG A 224 19.37 -6.03 3.59
N SER A 225 20.54 -5.69 4.14
CA SER A 225 21.05 -6.32 5.36
C SER A 225 20.08 -6.26 6.53
N THR A 226 19.26 -5.21 6.60
CA THR A 226 18.18 -5.01 7.58
C THR A 226 16.97 -5.92 7.38
N ASN A 227 16.82 -6.53 6.19
CA ASN A 227 15.68 -7.39 5.82
C ASN A 227 16.04 -8.89 5.83
N MET A 228 17.27 -9.26 6.23
CA MET A 228 17.77 -10.64 6.17
C MET A 228 18.16 -11.15 7.56
N GLY A 229 17.88 -12.44 7.81
CA GLY A 229 18.36 -13.18 8.98
C GLY A 229 17.42 -13.17 10.19
N SER A 230 17.80 -13.95 11.19
CA SER A 230 17.13 -13.97 12.49
C SER A 230 17.35 -12.64 13.20
N GLY A 231 16.24 -11.89 13.48
CA GLY A 231 16.31 -10.57 14.08
C GLY A 231 16.03 -9.42 13.11
N ASN A 232 15.49 -9.70 11.94
CA ASN A 232 15.04 -8.72 10.93
C ASN A 232 14.22 -7.59 11.60
N GLU A 233 14.78 -6.38 11.63
CA GLU A 233 14.18 -5.21 12.29
C GLU A 233 12.83 -4.83 11.66
N VAL A 234 12.70 -4.94 10.34
CA VAL A 234 11.45 -4.66 9.63
C VAL A 234 10.36 -5.67 10.01
N ALA A 235 10.72 -6.96 10.15
CA ALA A 235 9.76 -7.96 10.60
C ALA A 235 9.29 -7.69 12.03
N ARG A 236 10.21 -7.30 12.94
CA ARG A 236 9.85 -6.92 14.31
C ARG A 236 8.94 -5.70 14.35
N LEU A 237 9.21 -4.68 13.54
CA LEU A 237 8.37 -3.49 13.40
C LEU A 237 6.96 -3.91 12.95
N ILE A 238 6.85 -4.65 11.85
CA ILE A 238 5.55 -5.09 11.32
C ILE A 238 4.79 -5.92 12.35
N ILE A 239 5.44 -6.82 13.09
CA ILE A 239 4.80 -7.60 14.16
C ILE A 239 4.33 -6.68 15.29
N GLY A 240 5.17 -5.73 15.73
CA GLY A 240 4.84 -4.73 16.75
C GLY A 240 3.61 -3.91 16.38
N ASP A 241 3.56 -3.40 15.15
CA ASP A 241 2.43 -2.64 14.62
C ASP A 241 1.11 -3.44 14.62
N HIS A 242 1.19 -4.75 14.30
CA HIS A 242 0.01 -5.61 14.34
C HIS A 242 -0.43 -5.89 15.78
N LEU A 243 0.50 -6.00 16.73
CA LEU A 243 0.16 -6.13 18.15
C LEU A 243 -0.46 -4.84 18.69
N GLU A 244 0.04 -3.66 18.27
CA GLU A 244 -0.59 -2.37 18.59
C GLU A 244 -2.01 -2.28 18.04
N ALA A 245 -2.22 -2.70 16.80
CA ALA A 245 -3.55 -2.74 16.19
C ALA A 245 -4.51 -3.67 16.93
N LEU A 246 -4.04 -4.84 17.40
CA LEU A 246 -4.82 -5.76 18.23
C LEU A 246 -5.15 -5.16 19.59
N ALA A 247 -4.18 -4.51 20.23
CA ALA A 247 -4.40 -3.85 21.53
C ALA A 247 -5.45 -2.75 21.41
N ALA A 248 -5.33 -1.87 20.42
CA ALA A 248 -6.30 -0.81 20.14
C ALA A 248 -7.71 -1.38 19.86
N TRP A 249 -7.80 -2.48 19.12
CA TRP A 249 -9.09 -3.14 18.86
C TRP A 249 -9.72 -3.69 20.16
N LEU A 250 -8.93 -4.29 21.06
CA LEU A 250 -9.40 -4.79 22.36
C LEU A 250 -9.89 -3.64 23.27
N GLU A 251 -9.18 -2.52 23.30
CA GLU A 251 -9.55 -1.32 24.05
C GLU A 251 -10.89 -0.73 23.58
N MET A 252 -11.21 -0.88 22.29
CA MET A 252 -12.49 -0.47 21.70
C MET A 252 -13.63 -1.49 21.92
N GLY A 253 -13.44 -2.48 22.80
CA GLY A 253 -14.45 -3.50 23.13
C GLY A 253 -14.39 -4.75 22.25
N GLY A 254 -13.34 -4.92 21.47
CA GLY A 254 -13.09 -6.15 20.72
C GLY A 254 -13.02 -7.36 21.63
N ASN A 255 -13.57 -8.49 21.18
CA ASN A 255 -13.64 -9.70 21.98
C ASN A 255 -13.06 -10.90 21.24
N LEU A 256 -11.89 -11.37 21.67
CA LEU A 256 -11.21 -12.52 21.08
C LEU A 256 -12.03 -13.81 21.11
N SER A 257 -12.95 -13.96 22.07
CA SER A 257 -13.84 -15.14 22.12
C SER A 257 -14.89 -15.16 21.00
N GLN A 258 -15.19 -14.01 20.40
CA GLN A 258 -16.07 -13.88 19.23
C GLN A 258 -15.31 -14.04 17.91
N ALA A 259 -13.98 -13.89 17.92
CA ALA A 259 -13.17 -14.23 16.77
C ALA A 259 -13.36 -15.73 16.50
N HIS A 260 -13.84 -16.08 15.30
CA HIS A 260 -13.97 -17.47 14.87
C HIS A 260 -12.58 -18.12 14.80
N LEU A 261 -12.06 -18.50 15.96
CA LEU A 261 -10.82 -19.23 16.06
C LEU A 261 -11.00 -20.57 15.33
N LEU A 262 -9.99 -20.97 14.58
CA LEU A 262 -10.00 -22.27 13.89
C LEU A 262 -10.27 -23.37 14.92
N SER A 263 -11.23 -24.22 14.63
CA SER A 263 -11.41 -25.46 15.37
C SER A 263 -10.12 -26.29 15.29
N ARG A 264 -9.93 -27.20 16.26
CA ARG A 264 -8.79 -28.14 16.19
C ARG A 264 -8.76 -28.92 14.88
N ALA A 265 -9.91 -29.27 14.32
CA ALA A 265 -10.03 -29.96 13.04
C ALA A 265 -9.55 -29.11 11.87
N GLU A 266 -9.91 -27.81 11.82
CA GLU A 266 -9.43 -26.88 10.80
C GLU A 266 -7.92 -26.62 10.93
N VAL A 267 -7.41 -26.53 12.15
CA VAL A 267 -5.95 -26.42 12.39
C VAL A 267 -5.24 -27.66 11.88
N ALA A 268 -5.75 -28.85 12.22
CA ALA A 268 -5.19 -30.11 11.75
C ALA A 268 -5.24 -30.24 10.22
N TYR A 269 -6.37 -29.88 9.60
CA TYR A 269 -6.53 -29.87 8.14
C TYR A 269 -5.50 -28.96 7.47
N ARG A 270 -5.36 -27.70 7.96
CA ARG A 270 -4.41 -26.73 7.38
C ARG A 270 -2.93 -27.11 7.62
N ARG A 271 -2.63 -27.80 8.71
CA ARG A 271 -1.27 -28.33 8.97
C ARG A 271 -0.90 -29.49 8.06
N ASN A 272 -1.89 -30.29 7.67
CA ASN A 272 -1.69 -31.50 6.86
C ASN A 272 -2.00 -31.27 5.37
N ALA A 273 -2.61 -30.16 5.00
CA ALA A 273 -2.78 -29.77 3.60
C ALA A 273 -1.38 -29.50 2.99
N ARG A 274 -0.94 -30.41 2.15
CA ARG A 274 0.32 -30.38 1.38
C ARG A 274 0.15 -29.64 0.07
#